data_7e07986ec1ee9490e5d45a8b13117fdc
#
_entry.id   7e07986ec1ee9490e5d45a8b13117fdc
#
_cell.length_a   1.000
_cell.length_b   1.000
_cell.length_c   1.000
_cell.angle_alpha   90.00
_cell.angle_beta   90.00
_cell.angle_gamma   90.00
#
_symmetry.space_group_name_H-M   'P 1'
#
loop_
_entity.id
_entity.type
_entity.pdbx_description
1 polymer ?
#
loop_
_entity_poly.entity_id
_entity_poly.type
_entity_poly.pdbx_seq_one_letter_code
_entity_poly.pdbx_strand_id
1 'polypeptide(L)'
;MIARALAQDTPVILLDEPTAFLDLPNRYELCLLLKKLAQEEKKCVLFSTHDLDIALSLCDSIMLIDNPQMYTLPTPEMVASGHIERLFRNESVTFDVQEMRVRIK
;
A
#
# COMPACT_ATOMS: atom_id res chain seq x y z
N MET A 1 15.81 10.83 2.92
CA MET A 1 15.19 9.90 3.88
C MET A 1 15.22 8.45 3.41
N ILE A 2 14.75 8.16 2.20
CA ILE A 2 14.77 6.79 1.67
C ILE A 2 16.19 6.25 1.53
N ALA A 3 17.10 7.03 0.95
CA ALA A 3 18.49 6.62 0.78
C ALA A 3 19.16 6.31 2.12
N ARG A 4 18.81 7.06 3.16
CA ARG A 4 19.34 6.82 4.49
C ARG A 4 18.82 5.51 5.07
N ALA A 5 17.52 5.23 4.90
CA ALA A 5 16.93 3.98 5.35
C ALA A 5 17.56 2.78 4.64
N LEU A 6 17.82 2.89 3.34
CA LEU A 6 18.43 1.83 2.56
C LEU A 6 19.91 1.62 2.90
N ALA A 7 20.61 2.67 3.32
CA ALA A 7 22.01 2.58 3.70
C ALA A 7 22.21 1.89 5.06
N GLN A 8 21.17 1.88 5.89
CA GLN A 8 21.21 1.16 7.16
C GLN A 8 20.84 -0.30 6.92
N ASP A 9 21.72 -1.19 7.23
CA ASP A 9 21.47 -2.64 7.05
C ASP A 9 20.57 -3.16 8.16
N THR A 10 19.29 -2.74 8.14
CA THR A 10 18.28 -3.13 9.13
C THR A 10 17.34 -4.16 8.53
N PRO A 11 16.81 -5.11 9.34
CA PRO A 11 15.83 -6.09 8.83
C PRO A 11 14.46 -5.49 8.55
N VAL A 12 14.15 -4.33 9.14
CA VAL A 12 12.85 -3.67 8.97
C VAL A 12 13.07 -2.25 8.47
N ILE A 13 12.35 -1.89 7.41
CA ILE A 13 12.37 -0.55 6.83
C ILE A 13 10.99 0.07 7.00
N LEU A 14 10.94 1.23 7.65
CA LEU A 14 9.70 1.99 7.87
C LEU A 14 9.76 3.26 7.05
N LEU A 15 8.73 3.49 6.23
CA LEU A 15 8.65 4.67 5.36
C LEU A 15 7.28 5.31 5.51
N ASP A 16 7.26 6.64 5.50
CA ASP A 16 6.01 7.41 5.58
C ASP A 16 5.74 8.04 4.21
N GLU A 17 4.71 7.57 3.53
CA GLU A 17 4.28 8.03 2.22
C GLU A 17 5.45 8.24 1.24
N PRO A 18 6.26 7.20 0.99
CA PRO A 18 7.49 7.38 0.24
C PRO A 18 7.29 7.80 -1.22
N THR A 19 6.07 7.62 -1.77
CA THR A 19 5.77 7.96 -3.16
C THR A 19 5.04 9.29 -3.31
N ALA A 20 4.74 9.99 -2.22
CA ALA A 20 3.81 11.14 -2.23
C ALA A 20 4.23 12.28 -3.14
N PHE A 21 5.53 12.52 -3.32
CA PHE A 21 6.04 13.64 -4.09
C PHE A 21 6.68 13.21 -5.42
N LEU A 22 6.49 11.95 -5.81
CA LEU A 22 7.06 11.43 -7.04
C LEU A 22 6.03 11.44 -8.17
N ASP A 23 6.51 11.70 -9.39
CA ASP A 23 5.66 11.53 -10.56
C ASP A 23 5.39 10.05 -10.83
N LEU A 24 4.48 9.74 -11.73
CA LEU A 24 3.99 8.37 -11.90
C LEU A 24 5.09 7.36 -12.25
N PRO A 25 6.00 7.62 -13.22
CA PRO A 25 7.07 6.66 -13.50
C PRO A 25 7.99 6.40 -12.31
N ASN A 26 8.40 7.45 -11.61
CA ASN A 26 9.30 7.33 -10.45
C ASN A 26 8.61 6.65 -9.28
N ARG A 27 7.32 6.84 -9.15
CA ARG A 27 6.52 6.17 -8.13
C ARG A 27 6.58 4.66 -8.30
N TYR A 28 6.37 4.16 -9.51
CA TYR A 28 6.43 2.73 -9.79
C TYR A 28 7.84 2.18 -9.67
N GLU A 29 8.86 2.94 -10.07
CA GLU A 29 10.25 2.51 -9.90
C GLU A 29 10.61 2.31 -8.44
N LEU A 30 10.17 3.23 -7.57
CA LEU A 30 10.40 3.08 -6.14
C LEU A 30 9.67 1.87 -5.58
N CYS A 31 8.44 1.63 -6.01
CA CYS A 31 7.66 0.48 -5.58
C CYS A 31 8.35 -0.84 -5.95
N LEU A 32 8.89 -0.92 -7.17
CA LEU A 32 9.62 -2.11 -7.61
C LEU A 32 10.90 -2.32 -6.79
N LEU A 33 11.59 -1.23 -6.43
CA LEU A 33 12.75 -1.31 -5.56
C LEU A 33 12.39 -1.86 -4.18
N LEU A 34 11.30 -1.35 -3.60
CA LEU A 34 10.85 -1.83 -2.29
C LEU A 34 10.46 -3.30 -2.32
N LYS A 35 9.80 -3.73 -3.38
CA LYS A 35 9.44 -5.13 -3.57
C LYS A 35 10.68 -6.01 -3.69
N LYS A 36 11.66 -5.55 -4.43
CA LYS A 36 12.93 -6.26 -4.59
C LYS A 36 13.66 -6.42 -3.25
N LEU A 37 13.69 -5.37 -2.43
CA LEU A 37 14.28 -5.43 -1.10
C LEU A 37 13.57 -6.45 -0.22
N ALA A 38 12.25 -6.49 -0.27
CA ALA A 38 11.48 -7.43 0.52
C ALA A 38 11.72 -8.87 0.10
N GLN A 39 11.79 -9.13 -1.19
CA GLN A 39 11.90 -10.49 -1.73
C GLN A 39 13.35 -11.01 -1.78
N GLU A 40 14.29 -10.20 -2.28
CA GLU A 40 15.66 -10.63 -2.48
C GLU A 40 16.54 -10.44 -1.25
N GLU A 41 16.37 -9.31 -0.55
CA GLU A 41 17.13 -8.99 0.65
C GLU A 41 16.45 -9.50 1.93
N LYS A 42 15.28 -10.09 1.80
CA LYS A 42 14.46 -10.61 2.91
C LYS A 42 14.21 -9.59 4.00
N LYS A 43 13.99 -8.33 3.61
CA LYS A 43 13.66 -7.25 4.52
C LYS A 43 12.14 -7.12 4.66
N CYS A 44 11.71 -6.71 5.84
CA CYS A 44 10.30 -6.35 6.06
C CYS A 44 10.16 -4.87 5.75
N VAL A 45 9.39 -4.53 4.71
CA VAL A 45 9.14 -3.15 4.32
C VAL A 45 7.72 -2.77 4.71
N LEU A 46 7.59 -1.77 5.57
CA LEU A 46 6.31 -1.22 5.98
C LEU A 46 6.25 0.24 5.59
N PHE A 47 5.25 0.62 4.83
CA PHE A 47 5.09 2.02 4.44
C PHE A 47 3.62 2.44 4.49
N SER A 48 3.40 3.72 4.79
CA SER A 48 2.07 4.30 4.72
C SER A 48 1.82 4.86 3.32
N THR A 49 0.57 4.82 2.89
CA THR A 49 0.18 5.40 1.60
C THR A 49 -1.31 5.70 1.57
N HIS A 50 -1.67 6.74 0.81
CA HIS A 50 -3.06 7.00 0.44
C HIS A 50 -3.36 6.44 -0.96
N ASP A 51 -2.37 5.88 -1.63
CA ASP A 51 -2.53 5.34 -2.98
C ASP A 51 -2.98 3.88 -2.89
N LEU A 52 -4.27 3.66 -3.06
CA LEU A 52 -4.86 2.34 -2.97
C LEU A 52 -4.36 1.41 -4.08
N ASP A 53 -4.13 1.93 -5.29
CA ASP A 53 -3.65 1.12 -6.41
C ASP A 53 -2.28 0.51 -6.11
N ILE A 54 -1.39 1.30 -5.52
CA ILE A 54 -0.07 0.82 -5.10
C ILE A 54 -0.21 -0.25 -4.03
N ALA A 55 -1.04 0.00 -3.02
CA ALA A 55 -1.23 -0.94 -1.93
C ALA A 55 -1.76 -2.28 -2.44
N LEU A 56 -2.75 -2.26 -3.31
CA LEU A 56 -3.37 -3.48 -3.84
C LEU A 56 -2.48 -4.24 -4.81
N SER A 57 -1.67 -3.52 -5.59
CA SER A 57 -0.83 -4.13 -6.62
C SER A 57 0.48 -4.67 -6.08
N LEU A 58 1.02 -4.05 -5.04
CA LEU A 58 2.39 -4.29 -4.60
C LEU A 58 2.49 -5.06 -3.30
N CYS A 59 1.58 -4.79 -2.35
CA CYS A 59 1.75 -5.26 -0.98
C CYS A 59 1.21 -6.66 -0.78
N ASP A 60 1.93 -7.45 0.03
CA ASP A 60 1.49 -8.78 0.43
C ASP A 60 0.37 -8.71 1.46
N SER A 61 0.43 -7.71 2.33
CA SER A 61 -0.55 -7.48 3.38
C SER A 61 -0.86 -6.00 3.50
N ILE A 62 -2.07 -5.70 3.94
CA ILE A 62 -2.53 -4.32 4.11
C ILE A 62 -3.01 -4.13 5.53
N MET A 63 -2.58 -3.03 6.15
CA MET A 63 -3.13 -2.54 7.41
C MET A 63 -4.06 -1.36 7.07
N LEU A 64 -5.34 -1.57 7.19
CA LEU A 64 -6.35 -0.56 6.89
C LEU A 64 -6.74 0.16 8.17
N ILE A 65 -6.60 1.48 8.17
CA ILE A 65 -6.97 2.31 9.31
C ILE A 65 -8.26 3.05 8.96
N ASP A 66 -9.31 2.70 9.68
CA ASP A 66 -10.64 3.34 9.57
C ASP A 66 -11.05 3.69 11.00
N ASN A 67 -10.51 4.80 11.48
CA ASN A 67 -10.57 5.23 12.86
C ASN A 67 -12.01 5.16 13.43
N PRO A 68 -12.25 4.51 14.59
CA PRO A 68 -11.25 3.94 15.50
C PRO A 68 -10.83 2.50 15.18
N GLN A 69 -11.30 1.95 14.08
CA GLN A 69 -11.04 0.57 13.69
C GLN A 69 -9.72 0.42 12.95
N MET A 70 -9.07 -0.73 13.11
CA MET A 70 -7.86 -1.05 12.37
C MET A 70 -7.90 -2.53 12.01
N TYR A 71 -7.66 -2.84 10.73
CA TYR A 71 -7.72 -4.20 10.21
C TYR A 71 -6.40 -4.54 9.54
N THR A 72 -5.87 -5.73 9.79
CA THR A 72 -4.65 -6.20 9.14
C THR A 72 -4.91 -7.57 8.53
N LEU A 73 -4.81 -7.66 7.22
CA LEU A 73 -5.07 -8.90 6.47
C LEU A 73 -4.13 -8.98 5.26
N PRO A 74 -3.83 -10.21 4.78
CA PRO A 74 -3.22 -10.36 3.46
C PRO A 74 -4.06 -9.64 2.40
N THR A 75 -3.41 -9.11 1.37
CA THR A 75 -4.08 -8.25 0.38
C THR A 75 -5.34 -8.88 -0.24
N PRO A 76 -5.31 -10.14 -0.73
CA PRO A 76 -6.52 -10.73 -1.30
C PRO A 76 -7.66 -10.85 -0.28
N GLU A 77 -7.34 -11.19 0.96
CA GLU A 77 -8.33 -11.32 2.01
C GLU A 77 -8.90 -9.97 2.43
N MET A 78 -8.07 -8.93 2.42
CA MET A 78 -8.52 -7.57 2.72
C MET A 78 -9.56 -7.10 1.69
N VAL A 79 -9.34 -7.37 0.41
CA VAL A 79 -10.29 -7.04 -0.64
C VAL A 79 -11.59 -7.84 -0.46
N ALA A 80 -11.49 -9.14 -0.22
CA ALA A 80 -12.64 -10.01 -0.06
C ALA A 80 -13.46 -9.71 1.19
N SER A 81 -12.84 -9.15 2.22
CA SER A 81 -13.51 -8.85 3.50
C SER A 81 -14.57 -7.76 3.41
N GLY A 82 -14.48 -6.89 2.40
CA GLY A 82 -15.37 -5.75 2.27
C GLY A 82 -14.95 -4.51 3.06
N HIS A 83 -13.84 -4.56 3.79
CA HIS A 83 -13.39 -3.41 4.58
C HIS A 83 -13.02 -2.22 3.70
N ILE A 84 -12.32 -2.47 2.58
CA ILE A 84 -11.95 -1.41 1.64
C ILE A 84 -13.20 -0.84 0.99
N GLU A 85 -14.12 -1.70 0.56
CA GLU A 85 -15.36 -1.28 -0.07
C GLU A 85 -16.16 -0.36 0.86
N ARG A 86 -16.26 -0.72 2.14
CA ARG A 86 -16.97 0.11 3.11
C ARG A 86 -16.31 1.48 3.31
N LEU A 87 -14.98 1.51 3.32
CA LEU A 87 -14.23 2.75 3.51
C LEU A 87 -14.51 3.76 2.40
N PHE A 88 -14.64 3.26 1.16
CA PHE A 88 -14.86 4.11 -0.01
C PHE A 88 -16.32 4.24 -0.45
N ARG A 89 -17.25 3.72 0.34
CA ARG A 89 -18.68 3.81 0.01
C ARG A 89 -19.22 5.20 0.36
N ASN A 90 -19.54 5.98 -0.65
CA ASN A 90 -20.21 7.28 -0.47
C ASN A 90 -21.04 7.61 -1.71
N GLU A 91 -21.61 8.84 -1.76
CA GLU A 91 -22.50 9.24 -2.85
C GLU A 91 -21.79 9.36 -4.20
N SER A 92 -20.52 9.68 -4.20
CA SER A 92 -19.79 9.99 -5.44
C SER A 92 -18.82 8.88 -5.86
N VAL A 93 -18.43 8.00 -4.94
CA VAL A 93 -17.36 7.04 -5.16
C VAL A 93 -17.77 5.68 -4.64
N THR A 94 -17.33 4.63 -5.32
CA THR A 94 -17.48 3.25 -4.85
C THR A 94 -16.23 2.47 -5.16
N PHE A 95 -16.00 1.37 -4.42
CA PHE A 95 -14.89 0.47 -4.68
C PHE A 95 -15.38 -0.74 -5.47
N ASP A 96 -14.75 -0.98 -6.63
CA ASP A 96 -15.06 -2.15 -7.46
C ASP A 96 -14.16 -3.31 -7.05
N VAL A 97 -14.75 -4.31 -6.39
CA VAL A 97 -14.02 -5.46 -5.88
C VAL A 97 -13.39 -6.29 -7.01
N GLN A 98 -14.11 -6.43 -8.13
CA GLN A 98 -13.61 -7.23 -9.25
C GLN A 98 -12.43 -6.56 -9.95
N GLU A 99 -12.54 -5.25 -10.17
CA GLU A 99 -11.48 -4.47 -10.83
C GLU A 99 -10.42 -4.03 -9.83
N MET A 100 -10.68 -4.17 -8.52
CA MET A 100 -9.78 -3.78 -7.44
C MET A 100 -9.38 -2.30 -7.52
N ARG A 101 -10.37 -1.43 -7.76
CA ARG A 101 -10.13 0.01 -7.87
C ARG A 101 -11.34 0.82 -7.45
N VAL A 102 -11.08 2.08 -7.10
CA VAL A 102 -12.13 3.06 -6.80
C VAL A 102 -12.72 3.57 -8.11
N ARG A 103 -14.04 3.66 -8.16
CA ARG A 103 -14.76 4.20 -9.31
C ARG A 103 -15.60 5.39 -8.89
N ILE A 104 -15.76 6.34 -9.80
CA ILE A 104 -16.69 7.45 -9.65
C ILE A 104 -18.06 6.96 -10.10
N LYS A 105 -19.03 7.15 -9.25
CA LYS A 105 -20.42 6.76 -9.56
C LYS A 105 -21.05 7.62 -10.64
#